data_30f3f62044eba45ef209ce19b16e8817
#
_entry.id   30f3f62044eba45ef209ce19b16e8817
#
_cell.length_a   1.000
_cell.length_b   1.000
_cell.length_c   1.000
_cell.angle_alpha   90.00
_cell.angle_beta   90.00
_cell.angle_gamma   90.00
#
_symmetry.space_group_name_H-M   'P 1'
#
loop_
_entity.id
_entity.type
_entity.pdbx_description
1 polymer ?
#
loop_
_entity_poly.entity_id
_entity_poly.type
_entity_poly.pdbx_seq_one_letter_code
_entity_poly.pdbx_strand_id
1 'polypeptide(L)' 'MAERKVRIWYDPEGDYLEVIFDQKPGYFRETVSDQVMEKVDDHGNILGFSVLKVSSLSKTPLEVAL' A
#
# COMPACT_ATOMS: atom_id res chain seq x y z
N MET A 1 -20.18 -16.22 -6.47
CA MET A 1 -19.04 -15.85 -5.63
C MET A 1 -18.51 -14.48 -6.03
N ALA A 2 -18.33 -13.62 -5.07
CA ALA A 2 -17.87 -12.25 -5.34
C ALA A 2 -16.42 -12.25 -5.79
N GLU A 3 -16.15 -11.54 -6.87
CA GLU A 3 -14.80 -11.34 -7.36
C GLU A 3 -14.12 -10.27 -6.51
N ARG A 4 -12.91 -10.56 -6.05
CA ARG A 4 -12.14 -9.57 -5.29
C ARG A 4 -11.15 -8.89 -6.22
N LYS A 5 -11.27 -7.58 -6.31
CA LYS A 5 -10.38 -6.77 -7.14
C LYS A 5 -9.35 -6.08 -6.27
N VAL A 6 -8.12 -6.12 -6.73
CA VAL A 6 -7.02 -5.38 -6.11
C VAL A 6 -6.56 -4.35 -7.12
N ARG A 7 -6.54 -3.09 -6.70
CA ARG A 7 -6.07 -2.00 -7.55
C ARG A 7 -4.60 -1.76 -7.27
N ILE A 8 -3.79 -1.76 -8.33
CA ILE A 8 -2.37 -1.50 -8.24
C ILE A 8 -2.06 -0.33 -9.16
N TRP A 9 -1.41 0.69 -8.62
CA TRP A 9 -1.03 1.86 -9.38
C TRP A 9 0.43 2.20 -9.12
N TYR A 10 1.20 2.37 -10.19
CA TYR A 10 2.59 2.74 -10.12
C TYR A 10 2.79 4.10 -10.77
N ASP A 11 3.41 5.02 -10.04
CA ASP A 11 3.75 6.34 -10.53
C ASP A 11 5.27 6.42 -10.72
N PRO A 12 5.76 6.37 -11.96
CA PRO A 12 7.20 6.41 -12.22
C PRO A 12 7.84 7.76 -11.87
N GLU A 13 7.09 8.86 -11.98
CA GLU A 13 7.64 10.17 -11.63
C GLU A 13 7.84 10.32 -10.12
N GLY A 14 6.88 9.84 -9.35
CA GLY A 14 6.95 9.89 -7.90
C GLY A 14 7.70 8.72 -7.30
N ASP A 15 8.05 7.72 -8.10
CA ASP A 15 8.66 6.48 -7.62
C ASP A 15 7.82 5.86 -6.52
N TYR A 16 6.53 5.71 -6.80
CA TYR A 16 5.49 5.43 -5.82
C TYR A 16 4.61 4.31 -6.32
N LEU A 17 4.29 3.37 -5.44
CA LEU A 17 3.37 2.27 -5.72
C LEU A 17 2.24 2.27 -4.69
N GLU A 18 1.02 2.09 -5.17
CA GLU A 18 -0.14 1.99 -4.30
C GLU A 18 -0.92 0.73 -4.61
N VAL A 19 -1.27 -0.01 -3.56
CA VAL A 19 -2.05 -1.24 -3.67
C VAL A 19 -3.28 -1.10 -2.78
N ILE A 20 -4.47 -1.14 -3.39
CA ILE A 20 -5.74 -0.98 -2.66
C ILE A 20 -6.55 -2.26 -2.80
N PHE A 21 -6.88 -2.87 -1.67
CA PHE A 21 -7.68 -4.09 -1.58
C PHE A 21 -9.16 -3.80 -1.53
N ASP A 22 -9.53 -2.68 -0.90
CA ASP A 22 -10.91 -2.34 -0.63
C ASP A 22 -11.07 -0.83 -0.74
N GLN A 23 -12.00 -0.38 -1.57
CA GLN A 23 -12.20 1.03 -1.83
C GLN A 23 -13.21 1.64 -0.87
N LYS A 24 -12.84 1.69 0.38
CA LYS A 24 -13.63 2.30 1.45
C LYS A 24 -12.94 3.58 1.92
N PRO A 25 -13.70 4.50 2.51
CA PRO A 25 -13.09 5.65 3.16
C PRO A 25 -12.13 5.20 4.26
N GLY A 26 -10.99 5.87 4.32
CA GLY A 26 -9.99 5.54 5.31
C GLY A 26 -8.88 6.58 5.31
N TYR A 27 -7.83 6.29 6.05
CA TYR A 27 -6.68 7.19 6.14
C TYR A 27 -5.40 6.39 6.14
N PHE A 28 -4.30 7.05 5.77
CA PHE A 28 -2.99 6.42 5.78
C PHE A 28 -2.36 6.56 7.16
N ARG A 29 -1.67 5.51 7.57
CA ARG A 29 -0.97 5.49 8.84
C ARG A 29 0.44 4.97 8.63
N GLU A 30 1.38 5.49 9.41
CA GLU A 30 2.77 5.09 9.33
C GLU A 30 2.96 3.66 9.83
N THR A 31 3.99 3.00 9.29
CA THR A 31 4.41 1.68 9.73
C THR A 31 5.82 1.77 10.28
N VAL A 32 6.40 0.62 10.64
CA VAL A 32 7.80 0.57 11.08
C VAL A 32 8.77 0.88 9.95
N SER A 33 8.31 0.80 8.71
CA SER A 33 9.13 1.11 7.54
C SER A 33 8.88 2.55 7.09
N ASP A 34 9.96 3.29 6.82
CA ASP A 34 9.88 4.64 6.27
C ASP A 34 9.24 4.67 4.89
N GLN A 35 9.27 3.54 4.19
CA GLN A 35 8.81 3.47 2.81
C GLN A 35 7.37 3.04 2.68
N VAL A 36 6.78 2.50 3.74
CA VAL A 36 5.45 1.88 3.65
C VAL A 36 4.47 2.61 4.54
N MET A 37 3.31 2.94 3.97
CA MET A 37 2.17 3.43 4.74
C MET A 37 1.00 2.49 4.51
N GLU A 38 0.25 2.20 5.57
CA GLU A 38 -0.96 1.40 5.49
C GLU A 38 -2.17 2.32 5.35
N LYS A 39 -3.14 1.91 4.54
CA LYS A 39 -4.45 2.56 4.51
C LYS A 39 -5.39 1.74 5.36
N VAL A 40 -6.02 2.37 6.35
CA VAL A 40 -6.91 1.69 7.30
C VAL A 40 -8.22 2.44 7.41
N ASP A 41 -9.26 1.72 7.82
CA ASP A 41 -10.56 2.34 8.10
C ASP A 41 -10.66 2.69 9.59
N ASP A 42 -11.83 3.17 10.00
CA ASP A 42 -12.07 3.59 11.39
C ASP A 42 -11.97 2.44 12.40
N HIS A 43 -12.06 1.23 11.93
CA HIS A 43 -12.00 0.03 12.78
C HIS A 43 -10.62 -0.63 12.78
N GLY A 44 -9.67 -0.02 12.07
CA GLY A 44 -8.33 -0.57 11.98
C GLY A 44 -8.14 -1.66 10.93
N ASN A 45 -9.15 -1.89 10.08
CA ASN A 45 -9.02 -2.86 9.00
C ASN A 45 -8.11 -2.32 7.91
N ILE A 46 -7.20 -3.15 7.40
CA ILE A 46 -6.27 -2.77 6.35
C ILE A 46 -7.01 -2.74 5.02
N LEU A 47 -7.02 -1.58 4.37
CA LEU A 47 -7.64 -1.39 3.06
C LEU A 47 -6.63 -1.43 1.93
N GLY A 48 -5.37 -1.26 2.24
CA GLY A 48 -4.30 -1.24 1.25
C GLY A 48 -3.02 -0.72 1.85
N PHE A 49 -2.05 -0.47 1.00
CA PHE A 49 -0.78 0.11 1.44
C PHE A 49 -0.14 0.87 0.28
N SER A 50 0.83 1.71 0.62
CA SER A 50 1.62 2.42 -0.38
C SER A 50 3.09 2.25 -0.09
N VAL A 51 3.90 2.31 -1.14
CA VAL A 51 5.35 2.14 -1.05
C VAL A 51 6.02 3.33 -1.72
N LEU A 52 6.84 4.06 -0.95
CA LEU A 52 7.64 5.17 -1.45
C LEU A 52 8.99 4.64 -1.92
N LYS A 53 9.58 5.33 -2.89
CA LYS A 53 10.92 4.97 -3.41
C LYS A 53 10.98 3.52 -3.85
N VAL A 54 9.98 3.10 -4.61
CA VAL A 54 9.82 1.71 -5.00
C VAL A 54 11.00 1.19 -5.82
N SER A 55 11.69 2.07 -6.56
CA SER A 55 12.86 1.68 -7.33
C SER A 55 14.01 1.15 -6.46
N SER A 56 14.05 1.53 -5.18
CA SER A 56 15.07 1.03 -4.26
C SER A 56 14.92 -0.46 -4.00
N LEU A 57 13.77 -1.04 -4.35
CA LEU A 57 13.48 -2.45 -4.14
C LEU A 57 14.03 -3.35 -5.26
N SER A 58 14.70 -2.77 -6.24
CA SER A 58 15.23 -3.54 -7.36
C SER A 58 16.24 -4.61 -6.93
N LYS A 59 16.89 -4.43 -5.78
CA LYS A 59 17.90 -5.35 -5.27
C LYS A 59 17.47 -6.08 -4.00
N THR A 60 16.58 -5.48 -3.22
CA THR A 60 16.18 -6.03 -1.93
C THR A 60 14.66 -5.99 -1.82
N PRO A 61 14.00 -7.13 -1.71
CA PRO A 61 12.56 -7.14 -1.57
C PRO A 61 12.11 -6.51 -0.25
N LEU A 62 10.91 -5.94 -0.28
CA LEU A 62 10.27 -5.39 0.91
C LEU A 62 9.18 -6.34 1.38
N GLU A 63 9.16 -6.64 2.66
CA GLU A 63 8.09 -7.42 3.25
C GLU A 63 7.14 -6.51 4.00
N VAL A 64 5.86 -6.72 3.79
CA VAL A 64 4.81 -5.95 4.44
C VAL A 64 3.93 -6.90 5.23
N ALA A 65 3.85 -6.69 6.53
CA ALA A 65 2.98 -7.47 7.40
C ALA A 65 1.59 -6.81 7.43
N LEU A 66 0.61 -7.57 7.02
CA LEU A 66 -0.77 -7.06 6.96
C LEU A 66 -1.67 -7.71 8.01
#